data_14265a4522e577d173f5b43d29a0c79b
#
_entry.id   14265a4522e577d173f5b43d29a0c79b
#
_cell.length_a   1.000
_cell.length_b   1.000
_cell.length_c   1.000
_cell.angle_alpha   90.00
_cell.angle_beta   90.00
_cell.angle_gamma   90.00
#
_symmetry.space_group_name_H-M   'P 1'
#
loop_
_entity.id
_entity.type
_entity.pdbx_description
1 polymer ?
#
loop_
_entity_poly.entity_id
_entity_poly.type
_entity_poly.pdbx_seq_one_letter_code
_entity_poly.pdbx_strand_id
1 'polypeptide(L)'
;PDKSYNGYFMPTNNGAGATHFLMDLWGNVVHKWDAYPAGVKANLAVPGIKPEIHPDGTLWSGGLIQDWDGNVLWEFYPPRDVGISVADMPFHHDMKRIWNKKLNQWTQLIVSNRNRTKAEADAAGGDPSVSQQAYGTRLQATDYIIEVSMDKKIVWLWDFMDHTCQSVNPSWPRYVADPKDAPGKFDVHWMTDNQRPNGQAGFVRDWVHVNSVDFDEETGHVVINPKHFSDFIVVDHDMTFVSTTDFSKNIAAAAGPDGDIIYRWGNPSSWNAGQAPGWM
;
A
#
# COMPACT_ATOMS: atom_id res chain seq x y z
N PRO A 1 9.55 5.56 34.11
CA PRO A 1 8.39 4.83 33.61
C PRO A 1 7.05 5.29 34.22
N ASP A 2 7.04 6.06 35.32
CA ASP A 2 5.81 6.48 36.01
C ASP A 2 4.85 7.34 35.15
N LYS A 3 5.24 7.69 33.93
CA LYS A 3 4.45 8.44 32.95
C LYS A 3 4.24 7.68 31.64
N SER A 4 4.72 6.43 31.51
CA SER A 4 4.50 5.63 30.33
C SER A 4 3.19 4.87 30.43
N TYR A 5 2.54 4.68 29.28
CA TYR A 5 1.36 3.85 29.19
C TYR A 5 1.76 2.40 29.52
N ASN A 6 1.00 1.74 30.38
CA ASN A 6 1.27 0.36 30.74
C ASN A 6 0.88 -0.57 29.59
N GLY A 7 1.85 -1.24 28.99
CA GLY A 7 1.61 -2.09 27.82
C GLY A 7 2.88 -2.77 27.30
N TYR A 8 2.77 -3.26 26.08
CA TYR A 8 3.84 -3.93 25.36
C TYR A 8 4.09 -3.22 24.04
N PHE A 9 5.27 -3.41 23.45
CA PHE A 9 5.57 -2.98 22.10
C PHE A 9 6.11 -4.14 21.27
N MET A 10 5.94 -4.06 19.97
CA MET A 10 6.28 -5.15 19.04
C MET A 10 7.28 -4.70 17.98
N PRO A 11 8.57 -4.76 18.25
CA PRO A 11 9.58 -4.53 17.22
C PRO A 11 9.74 -5.77 16.34
N THR A 12 10.11 -5.54 15.09
CA THR A 12 10.46 -6.57 14.13
C THR A 12 11.92 -6.44 13.76
N ASN A 13 12.66 -7.54 13.79
CA ASN A 13 14.02 -7.60 13.23
C ASN A 13 13.92 -7.88 11.72
N ASN A 14 14.48 -6.98 10.91
CA ASN A 14 14.50 -7.06 9.46
C ASN A 14 15.80 -7.68 8.96
N GLY A 15 15.84 -8.98 8.78
CA GLY A 15 17.05 -9.66 8.28
C GLY A 15 16.84 -11.16 8.08
N ALA A 16 17.89 -11.86 7.71
CA ALA A 16 17.86 -13.32 7.72
C ALA A 16 17.54 -13.81 9.14
N GLY A 17 16.45 -14.58 9.29
CA GLY A 17 15.92 -14.97 10.59
C GLY A 17 15.08 -13.86 11.25
N ALA A 18 14.34 -13.08 10.43
CA ALA A 18 13.43 -12.06 10.93
C ALA A 18 12.48 -12.62 11.98
N THR A 19 12.32 -11.88 13.07
CA THR A 19 11.53 -12.28 14.24
C THR A 19 10.69 -11.10 14.71
N HIS A 20 9.42 -11.35 14.98
CA HIS A 20 8.56 -10.42 15.68
C HIS A 20 8.71 -10.65 17.19
N PHE A 21 8.98 -9.60 17.93
CA PHE A 21 9.17 -9.68 19.37
C PHE A 21 8.02 -8.96 20.08
N LEU A 22 7.46 -9.56 21.10
CA LEU A 22 6.63 -8.85 22.10
C LEU A 22 7.53 -8.51 23.27
N MET A 23 7.66 -7.24 23.59
CA MET A 23 8.54 -6.74 24.65
C MET A 23 7.77 -5.90 25.66
N ASP A 24 8.16 -6.01 26.92
CA ASP A 24 7.66 -5.13 27.97
C ASP A 24 8.35 -3.75 27.93
N LEU A 25 7.88 -2.82 28.76
CA LEU A 25 8.41 -1.45 28.82
C LEU A 25 9.85 -1.37 29.38
N TRP A 26 10.38 -2.45 29.94
CA TRP A 26 11.75 -2.53 30.44
C TRP A 26 12.71 -3.16 29.43
N GLY A 27 12.19 -3.56 28.26
CA GLY A 27 12.97 -4.15 27.18
C GLY A 27 13.14 -5.67 27.30
N ASN A 28 12.41 -6.34 28.19
CA ASN A 28 12.43 -7.80 28.27
C ASN A 28 11.56 -8.38 27.15
N VAL A 29 12.09 -9.38 26.44
CA VAL A 29 11.32 -10.16 25.47
C VAL A 29 10.41 -11.11 26.24
N VAL A 30 9.10 -10.92 26.12
CA VAL A 30 8.08 -11.77 26.75
C VAL A 30 7.56 -12.84 25.82
N HIS A 31 7.60 -12.60 24.51
CA HIS A 31 7.27 -13.58 23.47
C HIS A 31 7.93 -13.25 22.14
N LYS A 32 8.01 -14.25 21.24
CA LYS A 32 8.57 -14.09 19.89
C LYS A 32 7.88 -15.02 18.90
N TRP A 33 7.75 -14.55 17.67
CA TRP A 33 7.31 -15.37 16.53
C TRP A 33 8.38 -15.34 15.44
N ASP A 34 8.57 -16.47 14.78
CA ASP A 34 9.35 -16.51 13.55
C ASP A 34 8.53 -15.82 12.44
N ALA A 35 9.08 -14.77 11.84
CA ALA A 35 8.44 -14.10 10.70
C ALA A 35 8.45 -14.98 9.43
N TYR A 36 9.26 -16.08 9.44
CA TYR A 36 9.40 -17.04 8.35
C TYR A 36 9.27 -18.47 8.86
N PRO A 37 8.09 -18.91 9.33
CA PRO A 37 7.93 -20.26 9.81
C PRO A 37 8.32 -21.29 8.75
N ALA A 38 8.84 -22.44 9.20
CA ALA A 38 9.22 -23.51 8.30
C ALA A 38 8.02 -23.97 7.44
N GLY A 39 8.22 -24.06 6.14
CA GLY A 39 7.19 -24.44 5.18
C GLY A 39 6.42 -23.28 4.53
N VAL A 40 6.52 -22.07 5.09
CA VAL A 40 6.01 -20.84 4.44
C VAL A 40 6.94 -20.46 3.30
N LYS A 41 6.38 -20.14 2.14
CA LYS A 41 7.20 -19.74 0.98
C LYS A 41 7.84 -18.38 1.28
N ALA A 42 9.15 -18.30 1.12
CA ALA A 42 9.99 -17.14 1.44
C ALA A 42 9.54 -15.81 0.80
N ASN A 43 8.65 -15.85 -0.19
CA ASN A 43 8.14 -14.68 -0.91
C ASN A 43 7.01 -13.94 -0.16
N LEU A 44 6.45 -14.51 0.91
CA LEU A 44 5.40 -13.87 1.71
C LEU A 44 5.97 -13.03 2.84
N ALA A 45 7.06 -13.46 3.37
CA ALA A 45 7.68 -12.82 4.47
C ALA A 45 8.64 -11.75 3.96
N VAL A 46 8.10 -10.61 3.57
CA VAL A 46 8.94 -9.44 3.25
C VAL A 46 9.40 -8.85 4.58
N PRO A 47 10.71 -8.71 4.78
CA PRO A 47 11.22 -8.01 5.95
C PRO A 47 10.60 -6.62 6.02
N GLY A 48 10.06 -6.26 7.18
CA GLY A 48 9.56 -4.92 7.43
C GLY A 48 8.06 -4.73 7.41
N ILE A 49 7.26 -5.79 7.22
CA ILE A 49 5.81 -5.66 7.45
C ILE A 49 5.56 -5.55 8.94
N LYS A 50 4.83 -4.51 9.32
CA LYS A 50 4.37 -4.32 10.69
C LYS A 50 3.39 -5.43 11.08
N PRO A 51 3.69 -6.24 12.14
CA PRO A 51 2.76 -7.25 12.61
C PRO A 51 1.70 -6.61 13.53
N GLU A 52 0.53 -7.21 13.56
CA GLU A 52 -0.54 -6.89 14.54
C GLU A 52 -0.88 -8.12 15.38
N ILE A 53 -0.83 -7.99 16.71
CA ILE A 53 -1.35 -8.99 17.63
C ILE A 53 -2.78 -8.63 18.02
N HIS A 54 -3.66 -9.62 18.04
CA HIS A 54 -5.07 -9.42 18.32
C HIS A 54 -5.49 -10.08 19.64
N PRO A 55 -6.62 -9.65 20.24
CA PRO A 55 -7.10 -10.19 21.53
C PRO A 55 -7.42 -11.69 21.49
N ASP A 56 -7.61 -12.27 20.33
CA ASP A 56 -7.81 -13.71 20.14
C ASP A 56 -6.50 -14.52 20.18
N GLY A 57 -5.36 -13.85 20.45
CA GLY A 57 -4.03 -14.47 20.55
C GLY A 57 -3.35 -14.69 19.20
N THR A 58 -3.96 -14.25 18.07
CA THR A 58 -3.36 -14.38 16.75
C THR A 58 -2.43 -13.21 16.41
N LEU A 59 -1.36 -13.52 15.69
CA LEU A 59 -0.45 -12.56 15.07
C LEU A 59 -0.73 -12.52 13.58
N TRP A 60 -1.01 -11.32 13.05
CA TRP A 60 -1.21 -11.07 11.63
C TRP A 60 -0.02 -10.30 11.07
N SER A 61 0.53 -10.75 9.96
CA SER A 61 1.71 -10.14 9.33
C SER A 61 1.68 -10.40 7.83
N GLY A 62 1.23 -9.44 7.04
CA GLY A 62 1.29 -9.41 5.57
C GLY A 62 1.07 -10.74 4.84
N GLY A 63 -0.15 -11.26 4.85
CA GLY A 63 -0.47 -12.52 4.21
C GLY A 63 -0.19 -13.78 5.06
N LEU A 64 0.18 -13.61 6.32
CA LEU A 64 0.42 -14.69 7.26
C LEU A 64 -0.36 -14.46 8.56
N ILE A 65 -0.98 -15.52 9.09
CA ILE A 65 -1.59 -15.54 10.41
C ILE A 65 -1.00 -16.70 11.20
N GLN A 66 -0.52 -16.40 12.39
CA GLN A 66 0.02 -17.38 13.33
C GLN A 66 -0.76 -17.35 14.63
N ASP A 67 -0.81 -18.51 15.33
CA ASP A 67 -1.28 -18.54 16.72
C ASP A 67 -0.19 -18.06 17.69
N TRP A 68 -0.52 -18.09 18.98
CA TRP A 68 0.44 -17.72 20.02
C TRP A 68 1.70 -18.57 20.01
N ASP A 69 1.58 -19.86 19.68
CA ASP A 69 2.71 -20.80 19.67
C ASP A 69 3.54 -20.75 18.37
N GLY A 70 3.15 -19.87 17.42
CA GLY A 70 3.85 -19.70 16.15
C GLY A 70 3.41 -20.67 15.05
N ASN A 71 2.34 -21.45 15.27
CA ASN A 71 1.79 -22.30 14.22
C ASN A 71 1.08 -21.46 13.16
N VAL A 72 1.28 -21.78 11.89
CA VAL A 72 0.63 -21.10 10.77
C VAL A 72 -0.82 -21.52 10.69
N LEU A 73 -1.73 -20.59 10.90
CA LEU A 73 -3.18 -20.79 10.79
C LEU A 73 -3.69 -20.47 9.38
N TRP A 74 -3.07 -19.50 8.72
CA TRP A 74 -3.47 -19.05 7.40
C TRP A 74 -2.29 -18.41 6.69
N GLU A 75 -2.22 -18.62 5.37
CA GLU A 75 -1.27 -17.96 4.48
C GLU A 75 -1.96 -17.61 3.17
N PHE A 76 -1.61 -16.47 2.61
CA PHE A 76 -2.09 -16.02 1.32
C PHE A 76 -0.93 -15.81 0.36
N TYR A 77 -1.06 -16.39 -0.82
CA TYR A 77 -0.17 -16.15 -1.96
C TYR A 77 -1.01 -15.54 -3.07
N PRO A 78 -0.59 -14.41 -3.66
CA PRO A 78 -1.30 -13.86 -4.81
C PRO A 78 -1.43 -14.92 -5.91
N PRO A 79 -2.64 -15.15 -6.43
CA PRO A 79 -2.84 -16.10 -7.50
C PRO A 79 -2.11 -15.63 -8.76
N ARG A 80 -1.46 -16.56 -9.47
CA ARG A 80 -0.71 -16.27 -10.70
C ARG A 80 -1.57 -15.79 -11.87
N ASP A 81 -2.86 -16.07 -11.81
CA ASP A 81 -3.86 -15.83 -12.84
C ASP A 81 -4.49 -14.43 -12.81
N VAL A 82 -4.19 -13.61 -11.81
CA VAL A 82 -4.58 -12.18 -11.82
C VAL A 82 -3.67 -11.32 -12.71
N GLY A 83 -2.84 -11.92 -13.56
CA GLY A 83 -1.94 -11.20 -14.47
C GLY A 83 -0.75 -10.53 -13.77
N ILE A 84 -0.55 -10.82 -12.49
CA ILE A 84 0.51 -10.28 -11.65
C ILE A 84 1.37 -11.46 -11.22
N SER A 85 2.67 -11.45 -11.57
CA SER A 85 3.56 -12.53 -11.15
C SER A 85 3.82 -12.43 -9.64
N VAL A 86 3.99 -13.57 -8.97
CA VAL A 86 4.34 -13.62 -7.53
C VAL A 86 5.64 -12.87 -7.24
N ALA A 87 6.54 -12.75 -8.23
CA ALA A 87 7.76 -11.95 -8.14
C ALA A 87 7.48 -10.44 -8.21
N ASP A 88 6.28 -10.03 -8.63
CA ASP A 88 5.85 -8.65 -8.85
C ASP A 88 4.87 -8.16 -7.77
N MET A 89 4.62 -8.96 -6.73
CA MET A 89 3.79 -8.61 -5.57
C MET A 89 4.53 -8.77 -4.24
N PRO A 90 5.63 -8.08 -4.01
CA PRO A 90 6.15 -8.03 -2.66
C PRO A 90 5.19 -7.24 -1.77
N PHE A 91 4.66 -7.89 -0.75
CA PHE A 91 4.04 -7.19 0.36
C PHE A 91 5.12 -6.41 1.10
N HIS A 92 4.83 -5.20 1.52
CA HIS A 92 5.82 -4.39 2.22
C HIS A 92 5.18 -3.44 3.22
N HIS A 93 5.97 -3.02 4.18
CA HIS A 93 5.71 -2.04 5.23
C HIS A 93 4.53 -2.34 6.14
N ASP A 94 3.30 -2.44 5.66
CA ASP A 94 2.15 -2.46 6.54
C ASP A 94 1.01 -3.34 6.06
N MET A 95 0.20 -3.73 7.00
CA MET A 95 -1.07 -4.43 6.81
C MET A 95 -2.04 -4.01 7.90
N LYS A 96 -3.33 -4.19 7.65
CA LYS A 96 -4.38 -3.94 8.62
C LYS A 96 -5.42 -5.04 8.60
N ARG A 97 -5.69 -5.67 9.76
CA ARG A 97 -6.88 -6.52 9.93
C ARG A 97 -8.11 -5.64 10.02
N ILE A 98 -9.13 -5.92 9.22
CA ILE A 98 -10.39 -5.18 9.21
C ILE A 98 -11.59 -6.13 9.29
N TRP A 99 -12.69 -5.65 9.87
CA TRP A 99 -13.97 -6.32 9.77
C TRP A 99 -14.73 -5.84 8.54
N ASN A 100 -14.76 -6.66 7.49
CA ASN A 100 -15.55 -6.33 6.31
C ASN A 100 -17.03 -6.58 6.59
N LYS A 101 -17.78 -5.50 6.82
CA LYS A 101 -19.22 -5.55 7.18
C LYS A 101 -20.07 -6.20 6.09
N LYS A 102 -19.71 -6.03 4.81
CA LYS A 102 -20.45 -6.57 3.66
C LYS A 102 -20.23 -8.07 3.47
N LEU A 103 -19.03 -8.55 3.74
CA LEU A 103 -18.70 -9.97 3.72
C LEU A 103 -19.01 -10.67 5.05
N ASN A 104 -19.24 -9.92 6.12
CA ASN A 104 -19.45 -10.42 7.48
C ASN A 104 -18.31 -11.34 7.94
N GLN A 105 -17.05 -10.93 7.67
CA GLN A 105 -15.85 -11.67 8.07
C GLN A 105 -14.66 -10.74 8.28
N TRP A 106 -13.66 -11.25 8.98
CA TRP A 106 -12.35 -10.60 9.00
C TRP A 106 -11.68 -10.72 7.64
N THR A 107 -11.01 -9.65 7.23
CA THR A 107 -10.18 -9.57 6.03
C THR A 107 -8.89 -8.84 6.36
N GLN A 108 -7.97 -8.79 5.42
CA GLN A 108 -6.70 -8.14 5.58
C GLN A 108 -6.44 -7.14 4.44
N LEU A 109 -6.26 -5.86 4.78
CA LEU A 109 -5.65 -4.88 3.87
C LEU A 109 -4.13 -5.07 3.91
N ILE A 110 -3.50 -5.10 2.73
CA ILE A 110 -2.05 -5.30 2.61
C ILE A 110 -1.49 -4.30 1.62
N VAL A 111 -0.43 -3.61 2.02
CA VAL A 111 0.38 -2.76 1.11
C VAL A 111 1.21 -3.67 0.22
N SER A 112 1.11 -3.45 -1.07
CA SER A 112 1.83 -4.23 -2.08
C SER A 112 2.31 -3.34 -3.22
N ASN A 113 3.25 -3.83 -4.02
CA ASN A 113 3.67 -3.13 -5.23
C ASN A 113 3.86 -4.10 -6.41
N ARG A 114 3.87 -3.57 -7.62
CA ARG A 114 4.23 -4.33 -8.81
C ARG A 114 5.01 -3.49 -9.82
N ASN A 115 5.77 -4.17 -10.65
CA ASN A 115 6.37 -3.54 -11.81
C ASN A 115 5.29 -3.20 -12.84
N ARG A 116 5.47 -2.08 -13.52
CA ARG A 116 4.56 -1.59 -14.57
C ARG A 116 5.23 -1.66 -15.93
N THR A 117 4.43 -1.84 -16.96
CA THR A 117 4.88 -1.69 -18.33
C THR A 117 4.94 -0.21 -18.70
N LYS A 118 5.74 0.11 -19.74
CA LYS A 118 5.74 1.47 -20.31
C LYS A 118 4.34 1.89 -20.74
N ALA A 119 3.58 1.00 -21.35
CA ALA A 119 2.22 1.29 -21.79
C ALA A 119 1.29 1.66 -20.64
N GLU A 120 1.40 1.00 -19.47
CA GLU A 120 0.65 1.38 -18.28
C GLU A 120 1.09 2.76 -17.75
N ALA A 121 2.38 3.03 -17.72
CA ALA A 121 2.92 4.33 -17.32
C ALA A 121 2.45 5.47 -18.24
N ASP A 122 2.51 5.25 -19.55
CA ASP A 122 2.04 6.22 -20.55
C ASP A 122 0.53 6.47 -20.42
N ALA A 123 -0.26 5.41 -20.23
CA ALA A 123 -1.71 5.52 -20.02
C ALA A 123 -2.07 6.26 -18.72
N ALA A 124 -1.21 6.19 -17.71
CA ALA A 124 -1.36 6.92 -16.46
C ALA A 124 -0.87 8.38 -16.51
N GLY A 125 -0.43 8.88 -17.68
CA GLY A 125 0.01 10.26 -17.88
C GLY A 125 1.52 10.46 -17.86
N GLY A 126 2.30 9.39 -17.88
CA GLY A 126 3.76 9.46 -18.01
C GLY A 126 4.21 10.04 -19.34
N ASP A 127 5.49 10.44 -19.43
CA ASP A 127 6.07 10.98 -20.65
C ASP A 127 6.31 9.86 -21.68
N PRO A 128 5.59 9.85 -22.83
CA PRO A 128 5.74 8.81 -23.85
C PRO A 128 7.13 8.80 -24.52
N SER A 129 7.88 9.89 -24.43
CA SER A 129 9.23 9.98 -25.01
C SER A 129 10.28 9.25 -24.19
N VAL A 130 10.00 8.97 -22.92
CA VAL A 130 10.89 8.23 -22.04
C VAL A 130 10.90 6.76 -22.42
N SER A 131 12.09 6.25 -22.79
CA SER A 131 12.22 4.86 -23.25
C SER A 131 12.08 3.86 -22.09
N GLN A 132 11.66 2.64 -22.41
CA GLN A 132 11.64 1.52 -21.46
C GLN A 132 12.99 1.33 -20.75
N GLN A 133 14.11 1.56 -21.47
CA GLN A 133 15.46 1.45 -20.92
C GLN A 133 15.79 2.54 -19.92
N ALA A 134 15.24 3.76 -20.08
CA ALA A 134 15.45 4.87 -19.14
C ALA A 134 14.77 4.58 -17.80
N TYR A 135 13.68 3.81 -17.81
CA TYR A 135 13.05 3.32 -16.58
C TYR A 135 13.78 2.11 -15.97
N GLY A 136 14.78 1.53 -16.68
CA GLY A 136 15.49 0.34 -16.25
C GLY A 136 14.72 -0.96 -16.51
N THR A 137 15.37 -2.11 -16.24
CA THR A 137 14.76 -3.44 -16.43
C THR A 137 13.63 -3.73 -15.43
N ARG A 138 13.46 -2.90 -14.40
CA ARG A 138 12.35 -2.92 -13.46
C ARG A 138 11.60 -1.61 -13.59
N LEU A 139 10.60 -1.59 -14.46
CA LEU A 139 9.64 -0.52 -14.46
C LEU A 139 8.92 -0.53 -13.15
N GLN A 140 9.37 0.35 -12.34
CA GLN A 140 8.74 1.06 -11.25
C GLN A 140 7.75 0.26 -10.45
N ALA A 141 8.23 -0.23 -9.33
CA ALA A 141 7.35 -0.63 -8.25
C ALA A 141 6.42 0.55 -7.95
N THR A 142 5.17 0.46 -8.39
CA THR A 142 4.09 1.34 -7.95
C THR A 142 3.22 0.57 -7.00
N ASP A 143 2.85 1.23 -5.92
CA ASP A 143 2.08 0.59 -4.88
C ASP A 143 0.60 0.48 -5.23
N TYR A 144 -0.04 -0.44 -4.58
CA TYR A 144 -1.47 -0.64 -4.52
C TYR A 144 -1.83 -1.28 -3.18
N ILE A 145 -3.09 -1.16 -2.79
CA ILE A 145 -3.62 -1.78 -1.59
C ILE A 145 -4.56 -2.89 -2.02
N ILE A 146 -4.37 -4.09 -1.48
CA ILE A 146 -5.31 -5.20 -1.67
C ILE A 146 -6.04 -5.51 -0.38
N GLU A 147 -7.29 -5.91 -0.49
CA GLU A 147 -8.02 -6.58 0.58
C GLU A 147 -8.16 -8.07 0.24
N VAL A 148 -7.77 -8.90 1.20
CA VAL A 148 -7.81 -10.36 1.05
C VAL A 148 -8.74 -10.97 2.09
N SER A 149 -9.67 -11.79 1.62
CA SER A 149 -10.61 -12.54 2.47
C SER A 149 -9.97 -13.82 3.04
N MET A 150 -10.60 -14.40 4.07
CA MET A 150 -10.10 -15.63 4.70
C MET A 150 -10.14 -16.85 3.76
N ASP A 151 -10.97 -16.82 2.73
CA ASP A 151 -10.98 -17.84 1.66
C ASP A 151 -9.96 -17.56 0.53
N LYS A 152 -8.99 -16.67 0.80
CA LYS A 152 -7.81 -16.39 -0.03
C LYS A 152 -8.14 -15.75 -1.38
N LYS A 153 -9.17 -14.91 -1.42
CA LYS A 153 -9.52 -14.12 -2.60
C LYS A 153 -9.17 -12.65 -2.41
N ILE A 154 -8.69 -12.01 -3.46
CA ILE A 154 -8.62 -10.56 -3.51
C ILE A 154 -10.04 -10.06 -3.72
N VAL A 155 -10.60 -9.40 -2.71
CA VAL A 155 -11.99 -8.94 -2.71
C VAL A 155 -12.12 -7.46 -3.05
N TRP A 156 -11.03 -6.70 -2.95
CA TRP A 156 -10.90 -5.30 -3.30
C TRP A 156 -9.44 -4.97 -3.63
N LEU A 157 -9.23 -4.03 -4.53
CA LEU A 157 -7.91 -3.52 -4.89
C LEU A 157 -8.03 -2.06 -5.27
N TRP A 158 -7.19 -1.22 -4.69
CA TRP A 158 -7.03 0.19 -5.01
C TRP A 158 -5.60 0.46 -5.50
N ASP A 159 -5.47 1.02 -6.69
CA ASP A 159 -4.19 1.18 -7.37
C ASP A 159 -3.89 2.66 -7.58
N PHE A 160 -2.74 3.12 -7.11
CA PHE A 160 -2.30 4.50 -7.30
C PHE A 160 -2.29 4.94 -8.76
N MET A 161 -1.99 4.04 -9.69
CA MET A 161 -1.95 4.37 -11.12
C MET A 161 -3.32 4.65 -11.73
N ASP A 162 -4.39 4.24 -11.10
CA ASP A 162 -5.74 4.56 -11.55
C ASP A 162 -6.13 6.02 -11.23
N HIS A 163 -5.51 6.60 -10.20
CA HIS A 163 -5.82 7.92 -9.64
C HIS A 163 -4.73 8.96 -9.93
N THR A 164 -4.34 9.09 -11.19
CA THR A 164 -3.26 10.00 -11.61
C THR A 164 -3.76 11.12 -12.51
N CYS A 165 -3.01 12.22 -12.55
CA CYS A 165 -3.14 13.32 -13.49
C CYS A 165 -1.75 13.82 -13.91
N GLN A 166 -1.71 14.70 -14.91
CA GLN A 166 -0.50 15.42 -15.31
C GLN A 166 -0.87 16.79 -15.91
N SER A 167 0.01 17.76 -15.75
CA SER A 167 -0.19 19.13 -16.29
C SER A 167 0.91 19.55 -17.27
N VAL A 168 1.73 18.59 -17.72
CA VAL A 168 2.89 18.87 -18.56
C VAL A 168 2.53 19.04 -20.02
N ASN A 169 1.67 18.15 -20.56
CA ASN A 169 1.35 18.16 -21.98
C ASN A 169 -0.13 17.81 -22.25
N PRO A 170 -0.89 18.75 -22.86
CA PRO A 170 -2.31 18.52 -23.17
C PRO A 170 -2.59 17.34 -24.12
N SER A 171 -1.59 16.88 -24.87
CA SER A 171 -1.74 15.75 -25.78
C SER A 171 -1.56 14.39 -25.11
N TRP A 172 -1.09 14.36 -23.86
CA TRP A 172 -0.88 13.12 -23.14
C TRP A 172 -2.13 12.74 -22.34
N PRO A 173 -2.31 11.46 -22.01
CA PRO A 173 -3.42 11.01 -21.20
C PRO A 173 -3.50 11.75 -19.86
N ARG A 174 -4.71 11.83 -19.30
CA ARG A 174 -4.99 12.36 -17.95
C ARG A 174 -4.54 13.81 -17.71
N TYR A 175 -4.51 14.61 -18.79
CA TYR A 175 -4.17 16.01 -18.68
C TYR A 175 -5.19 16.80 -17.86
N VAL A 176 -4.66 17.63 -16.97
CA VAL A 176 -5.38 18.70 -16.27
C VAL A 176 -4.58 19.99 -16.43
N ALA A 177 -5.24 21.13 -16.47
CA ALA A 177 -4.53 22.41 -16.61
C ALA A 177 -3.71 22.74 -15.36
N ASP A 178 -4.20 22.36 -14.20
CA ASP A 178 -3.52 22.51 -12.93
C ASP A 178 -3.87 21.32 -12.00
N PRO A 179 -2.90 20.61 -11.40
CA PRO A 179 -3.18 19.50 -10.48
C PRO A 179 -4.08 19.87 -9.29
N LYS A 180 -4.10 21.13 -8.85
CA LYS A 180 -5.01 21.57 -7.79
C LYS A 180 -6.49 21.47 -8.16
N ASP A 181 -6.80 21.44 -9.46
CA ASP A 181 -8.17 21.29 -9.95
C ASP A 181 -8.61 19.81 -10.00
N ALA A 182 -7.69 18.90 -9.71
CA ALA A 182 -7.91 17.46 -9.59
C ALA A 182 -7.37 16.91 -8.24
N PRO A 183 -7.85 17.40 -7.08
CA PRO A 183 -7.28 17.07 -5.77
C PRO A 183 -7.43 15.58 -5.42
N GLY A 184 -8.34 14.87 -6.07
CA GLY A 184 -8.51 13.41 -5.95
C GLY A 184 -7.46 12.59 -6.70
N LYS A 185 -6.49 13.23 -7.38
CA LYS A 185 -5.50 12.57 -8.24
C LYS A 185 -4.07 12.88 -7.78
N PHE A 186 -3.13 12.02 -8.16
CA PHE A 186 -1.69 12.26 -8.02
C PHE A 186 -1.11 12.84 -9.31
N ASP A 187 -0.35 13.92 -9.19
CA ASP A 187 0.46 14.40 -10.31
C ASP A 187 1.66 13.44 -10.53
N VAL A 188 1.67 12.75 -11.66
CA VAL A 188 2.72 11.78 -11.99
C VAL A 188 4.09 12.43 -12.23
N HIS A 189 4.11 13.73 -12.47
CA HIS A 189 5.34 14.49 -12.70
C HIS A 189 5.85 15.20 -11.44
N TRP A 190 5.06 15.18 -10.37
CA TRP A 190 5.53 15.70 -9.08
C TRP A 190 6.41 14.66 -8.39
N MET A 191 7.63 15.06 -8.05
CA MET A 191 8.57 14.29 -7.23
C MET A 191 9.53 15.23 -6.51
N THR A 192 10.08 14.81 -5.40
CA THR A 192 11.16 15.54 -4.73
C THR A 192 12.43 15.44 -5.56
N ASP A 193 13.22 16.51 -5.60
CA ASP A 193 14.44 16.63 -6.41
C ASP A 193 15.44 15.47 -6.17
N ASN A 194 15.46 14.89 -4.99
CA ASN A 194 16.34 13.81 -4.62
C ASN A 194 15.98 12.45 -5.27
N GLN A 195 14.81 12.35 -5.89
CA GLN A 195 14.30 11.10 -6.47
C GLN A 195 14.19 11.12 -7.99
N ARG A 196 14.46 12.25 -8.61
CA ARG A 196 14.52 12.37 -10.08
C ARG A 196 15.96 12.29 -10.57
N PRO A 197 16.41 11.15 -11.11
CA PRO A 197 17.69 11.16 -11.79
C PRO A 197 17.60 12.05 -13.03
N ASN A 198 18.42 13.10 -13.08
CA ASN A 198 18.62 13.96 -14.25
C ASN A 198 17.42 14.81 -14.72
N GLY A 199 16.49 15.19 -13.84
CA GLY A 199 15.35 16.05 -14.22
C GLY A 199 14.33 15.39 -15.14
N GLN A 200 14.29 14.07 -15.21
CA GLN A 200 13.31 13.33 -16.01
C GLN A 200 11.90 13.51 -15.44
N ALA A 201 10.95 13.83 -16.32
CA ALA A 201 9.55 13.92 -15.99
C ALA A 201 8.91 12.52 -15.97
N GLY A 202 7.94 12.30 -15.08
CA GLY A 202 7.14 11.08 -15.01
C GLY A 202 7.52 10.14 -13.88
N PHE A 203 7.07 8.91 -14.00
CA PHE A 203 7.29 7.89 -12.97
C PHE A 203 8.78 7.60 -12.78
N VAL A 204 9.18 7.48 -11.53
CA VAL A 204 10.51 7.03 -11.12
C VAL A 204 10.40 5.67 -10.44
N ARG A 205 11.53 4.99 -10.28
CA ARG A 205 11.57 3.74 -9.50
C ARG A 205 11.03 4.03 -8.10
N ASP A 206 10.13 3.14 -7.62
CA ASP A 206 9.53 3.26 -6.30
C ASP A 206 8.78 4.60 -6.10
N TRP A 207 7.86 4.88 -7.04
CA TRP A 207 7.24 6.19 -7.20
C TRP A 207 6.45 6.67 -5.98
N VAL A 208 5.73 5.81 -5.30
CA VAL A 208 4.83 6.17 -4.17
C VAL A 208 5.45 5.85 -2.83
N HIS A 209 5.95 4.65 -2.66
CA HIS A 209 6.51 4.09 -1.45
C HIS A 209 5.57 4.23 -0.24
N VAL A 210 4.47 3.48 -0.25
CA VAL A 210 3.52 3.47 0.87
C VAL A 210 4.15 2.88 2.12
N ASN A 211 4.10 3.61 3.22
CA ASN A 211 4.65 3.17 4.51
C ASN A 211 3.59 2.64 5.48
N SER A 212 2.34 3.05 5.31
CA SER A 212 1.29 2.56 6.21
C SER A 212 -0.08 2.57 5.55
N VAL A 213 -0.93 1.67 6.04
CA VAL A 213 -2.35 1.58 5.74
C VAL A 213 -3.12 1.42 7.05
N ASP A 214 -4.24 2.11 7.18
CA ASP A 214 -5.17 1.94 8.29
C ASP A 214 -6.61 2.00 7.77
N PHE A 215 -7.56 1.63 8.60
CA PHE A 215 -8.98 1.57 8.26
C PHE A 215 -9.82 2.17 9.38
N ASP A 216 -10.66 3.11 9.02
CA ASP A 216 -11.67 3.65 9.93
C ASP A 216 -12.95 2.82 9.81
N GLU A 217 -13.23 2.03 10.83
CA GLU A 217 -14.42 1.17 10.86
C GLU A 217 -15.74 1.93 10.96
N GLU A 218 -15.73 3.17 11.45
CA GLU A 218 -16.93 4.00 11.55
C GLU A 218 -17.36 4.49 10.17
N THR A 219 -16.42 5.03 9.40
CA THR A 219 -16.68 5.64 8.10
C THR A 219 -16.54 4.67 6.93
N GLY A 220 -15.84 3.54 7.10
CA GLY A 220 -15.51 2.62 6.01
C GLY A 220 -14.41 3.14 5.08
N HIS A 221 -13.55 4.02 5.59
CA HIS A 221 -12.49 4.64 4.80
C HIS A 221 -11.14 3.97 5.05
N VAL A 222 -10.34 3.87 3.98
CA VAL A 222 -8.93 3.47 4.06
C VAL A 222 -8.06 4.72 4.11
N VAL A 223 -7.15 4.77 5.09
CA VAL A 223 -6.15 5.82 5.25
C VAL A 223 -4.81 5.28 4.79
N ILE A 224 -4.13 5.98 3.89
CA ILE A 224 -2.89 5.53 3.27
C ILE A 224 -1.82 6.63 3.39
N ASN A 225 -0.58 6.24 3.68
CA ASN A 225 0.56 7.16 3.71
C ASN A 225 1.51 6.93 2.53
N PRO A 226 1.38 7.66 1.42
CA PRO A 226 2.36 7.69 0.34
C PRO A 226 3.58 8.53 0.75
N LYS A 227 4.63 7.86 1.24
CA LYS A 227 5.83 8.51 1.82
C LYS A 227 6.45 9.55 0.90
N HIS A 228 6.61 9.25 -0.37
CA HIS A 228 7.30 10.14 -1.30
C HIS A 228 6.50 11.40 -1.62
N PHE A 229 5.20 11.38 -1.39
CA PHE A 229 4.34 12.57 -1.50
C PHE A 229 4.27 13.37 -0.18
N SER A 230 4.74 12.78 0.93
CA SER A 230 4.63 13.36 2.27
C SER A 230 3.18 13.71 2.64
N ASP A 231 2.26 12.88 2.22
CA ASP A 231 0.82 13.03 2.41
C ASP A 231 0.24 11.89 3.27
N PHE A 232 -0.90 12.16 3.88
CA PHE A 232 -1.92 11.17 4.20
C PHE A 232 -3.09 11.36 3.24
N ILE A 233 -3.56 10.27 2.68
CA ILE A 233 -4.74 10.28 1.82
C ILE A 233 -5.81 9.36 2.39
N VAL A 234 -7.06 9.67 2.06
CA VAL A 234 -8.23 8.87 2.44
C VAL A 234 -8.98 8.51 1.18
N VAL A 235 -9.36 7.25 1.06
CA VAL A 235 -10.20 6.73 -0.03
C VAL A 235 -11.41 5.99 0.55
N ASP A 236 -12.53 6.00 -0.18
CA ASP A 236 -13.77 5.39 0.29
C ASP A 236 -13.84 3.92 -0.14
N HIS A 237 -13.51 3.03 0.80
CA HIS A 237 -13.61 1.59 0.59
C HIS A 237 -15.06 1.15 0.50
N ASP A 238 -15.92 1.62 1.42
CA ASP A 238 -17.31 1.16 1.48
C ASP A 238 -18.12 1.59 0.25
N MET A 239 -17.84 2.76 -0.33
CA MET A 239 -18.45 3.19 -1.58
C MET A 239 -18.04 2.28 -2.74
N THR A 240 -16.78 1.87 -2.79
CA THR A 240 -16.20 1.09 -3.89
C THR A 240 -16.32 -0.43 -3.70
N PHE A 241 -16.70 -0.92 -2.53
CA PHE A 241 -17.00 -2.31 -2.29
C PHE A 241 -18.48 -2.63 -2.67
N VAL A 242 -18.74 -2.81 -3.95
CA VAL A 242 -20.11 -2.84 -4.53
C VAL A 242 -20.70 -4.24 -4.69
N SER A 243 -19.89 -5.30 -4.50
CA SER A 243 -20.33 -6.69 -4.68
C SER A 243 -19.68 -7.64 -3.68
N THR A 244 -20.47 -8.59 -3.18
CA THR A 244 -20.00 -9.69 -2.31
C THR A 244 -19.78 -11.01 -3.06
N THR A 245 -20.07 -11.05 -4.35
CA THR A 245 -20.01 -12.28 -5.17
C THR A 245 -19.15 -12.12 -6.42
N ASP A 246 -19.02 -10.90 -6.93
CA ASP A 246 -18.21 -10.57 -8.11
C ASP A 246 -17.21 -9.45 -7.73
N PHE A 247 -16.05 -9.86 -7.27
CA PHE A 247 -15.03 -8.94 -6.75
C PHE A 247 -14.36 -8.10 -7.85
N SER A 248 -14.47 -8.51 -9.12
CA SER A 248 -14.00 -7.67 -10.24
C SER A 248 -14.73 -6.32 -10.30
N LYS A 249 -15.98 -6.27 -9.82
CA LYS A 249 -16.75 -5.02 -9.72
C LYS A 249 -16.21 -4.08 -8.66
N ASN A 250 -15.72 -4.62 -7.54
CA ASN A 250 -15.11 -3.82 -6.48
C ASN A 250 -13.80 -3.20 -6.98
N ILE A 251 -12.97 -3.99 -7.68
CA ILE A 251 -11.72 -3.50 -8.30
C ILE A 251 -12.04 -2.43 -9.34
N ALA A 252 -13.03 -2.65 -10.19
CA ALA A 252 -13.43 -1.65 -11.20
C ALA A 252 -14.01 -0.37 -10.58
N ALA A 253 -14.79 -0.48 -9.49
CA ALA A 253 -15.31 0.68 -8.78
C ALA A 253 -14.18 1.46 -8.08
N ALA A 254 -13.25 0.76 -7.44
CA ALA A 254 -12.08 1.37 -6.81
C ALA A 254 -11.14 2.05 -7.83
N ALA A 255 -11.05 1.56 -9.06
CA ALA A 255 -10.29 2.19 -10.15
C ALA A 255 -11.02 3.40 -10.79
N GLY A 256 -12.31 3.55 -10.52
CA GLY A 256 -13.17 4.61 -11.06
C GLY A 256 -13.17 5.89 -10.21
N PRO A 257 -14.01 6.87 -10.58
CA PRO A 257 -14.10 8.15 -9.87
C PRO A 257 -14.52 8.02 -8.39
N ASP A 258 -15.28 6.98 -8.04
CA ASP A 258 -15.69 6.71 -6.65
C ASP A 258 -14.50 6.26 -5.77
N GLY A 259 -13.42 5.80 -6.39
CA GLY A 259 -12.15 5.46 -5.72
C GLY A 259 -11.15 6.62 -5.65
N ASP A 260 -11.48 7.80 -6.14
CA ASP A 260 -10.60 8.96 -6.05
C ASP A 260 -10.35 9.36 -4.59
N ILE A 261 -9.23 10.04 -4.35
CA ILE A 261 -8.89 10.55 -3.03
C ILE A 261 -9.97 11.52 -2.56
N ILE A 262 -10.62 11.23 -1.44
CA ILE A 262 -11.66 12.09 -0.85
C ILE A 262 -11.13 13.11 0.15
N TYR A 263 -9.93 12.84 0.71
CA TYR A 263 -9.25 13.76 1.62
C TYR A 263 -7.74 13.60 1.51
N ARG A 264 -7.01 14.72 1.59
CA ARG A 264 -5.55 14.78 1.66
C ARG A 264 -5.10 15.70 2.78
N TRP A 265 -4.04 15.28 3.47
CA TRP A 265 -3.37 16.10 4.46
C TRP A 265 -1.87 15.88 4.38
N GLY A 266 -1.10 16.95 4.28
CA GLY A 266 0.36 16.89 4.23
C GLY A 266 0.93 17.94 3.30
N ASN A 267 1.72 17.52 2.32
CA ASN A 267 2.47 18.39 1.45
C ASN A 267 1.62 19.01 0.32
N PRO A 268 1.24 20.31 0.43
CA PRO A 268 0.36 20.90 -0.59
C PRO A 268 1.06 21.10 -1.94
N SER A 269 2.39 21.02 -2.02
CA SER A 269 3.10 21.14 -3.30
C SER A 269 2.91 19.88 -4.17
N SER A 270 2.57 18.74 -3.58
CA SER A 270 2.36 17.48 -4.32
C SER A 270 1.17 17.52 -5.29
N TRP A 271 0.31 18.52 -5.18
CA TRP A 271 -0.85 18.75 -6.02
C TRP A 271 -1.08 20.26 -6.33
N ASN A 272 0.01 21.03 -6.29
CA ASN A 272 0.05 22.46 -6.64
C ASN A 272 -0.89 23.37 -5.82
N ALA A 273 -1.21 23.00 -4.57
CA ALA A 273 -2.08 23.79 -3.69
C ALA A 273 -1.33 24.67 -2.70
N GLY A 274 -0.01 24.81 -2.85
CA GLY A 274 0.85 25.63 -1.99
C GLY A 274 2.30 25.18 -2.00
N GLN A 275 3.08 25.71 -1.07
CA GLN A 275 4.48 25.33 -0.90
C GLN A 275 4.62 24.32 0.25
N ALA A 276 5.51 23.36 0.08
CA ALA A 276 5.91 22.48 1.18
C ALA A 276 6.57 23.34 2.28
N PRO A 277 6.31 23.04 3.56
CA PRO A 277 7.10 23.61 4.64
C PRO A 277 8.58 23.30 4.43
N GLY A 278 9.46 24.25 4.72
CA GLY A 278 10.89 24.14 4.42
C GLY A 278 11.67 23.06 5.21
N TRP A 279 10.96 22.27 5.99
CA TRP A 279 11.47 21.13 6.76
C TRP A 279 10.88 19.77 6.32
N MET A 280 10.10 19.73 5.23
CA MET A 280 9.61 18.52 4.58
C MET A 280 10.57 18.03 3.50
#